data_e6f948c37bb8391e6b14bbb6b84b429b
#
_entry.id   e6f948c37bb8391e6b14bbb6b84b429b
#
_cell.length_a   1.000
_cell.length_b   1.000
_cell.length_c   1.000
_cell.angle_alpha   90.00
_cell.angle_beta   90.00
_cell.angle_gamma   90.00
#
_symmetry.space_group_name_H-M   'P 1'
#
loop_
_entity.id
_entity.type
_entity.pdbx_description
1 polymer ?
#
loop_
_entity_poly.entity_id
_entity_poly.type
_entity_poly.pdbx_seq_one_letter_code
_entity_poly.pdbx_strand_id
1 'polypeptide(L)'
;MAGKKKIIIIISLILVIAAVTAVVLLLRNKEEEYRLLKIFEVDGTANVFREEKGDIAPYVNMVLESGDKVSLDAGKLSIQADDDKFIYLEEQTEILLKASGDASDSKTKIEVLKGSITNDIQNKLSEDSTYEVNTPNSTMSVRGTVFFVMTYEVDGVKYTRVCVFDGQVDTKLLFKDGTIDKNSVSVMKGKEVTIYEDGTTTDYVSEPKDIDYSSLPESVLLKLKGINDEGKELSITNPEITRILEGPYYVTFMYNGEVFGTQTVKKGEKAEEPSLSPSASGKWDYDFSKPVERDITIEWK
;
A
#
# COMPACT_ATOMS: atom_id res chain seq x y z
N MET A 1 48.33 -59.91 7.00
CA MET A 1 47.65 -59.05 6.02
C MET A 1 46.14 -58.86 6.28
N ALA A 2 45.42 -59.85 6.78
CA ALA A 2 43.96 -59.74 7.03
C ALA A 2 43.53 -58.72 8.10
N GLY A 3 44.34 -58.49 9.15
CA GLY A 3 43.99 -57.54 10.21
C GLY A 3 44.01 -56.06 9.77
N LYS A 4 45.01 -55.67 8.94
CA LYS A 4 45.08 -54.28 8.43
C LYS A 4 43.95 -53.95 7.48
N LYS A 5 43.46 -54.87 6.65
CA LYS A 5 42.28 -54.64 5.78
C LYS A 5 40.99 -54.48 6.59
N LYS A 6 40.79 -55.22 7.67
CA LYS A 6 39.65 -55.09 8.56
C LYS A 6 39.61 -53.71 9.27
N ILE A 7 40.77 -53.23 9.72
CA ILE A 7 40.89 -51.91 10.37
C ILE A 7 40.56 -50.77 9.37
N ILE A 8 41.06 -50.87 8.14
CA ILE A 8 40.76 -49.85 7.08
C ILE A 8 39.23 -49.83 6.77
N ILE A 9 38.59 -50.98 6.68
CA ILE A 9 37.15 -51.09 6.45
C ILE A 9 36.36 -50.45 7.61
N ILE A 10 36.77 -50.68 8.85
CA ILE A 10 36.09 -50.10 10.03
C ILE A 10 36.27 -48.57 10.06
N ILE A 11 37.48 -48.05 9.77
CA ILE A 11 37.71 -46.62 9.71
C ILE A 11 36.90 -45.94 8.59
N SER A 12 36.85 -46.57 7.41
CA SER A 12 36.02 -46.00 6.31
C SER A 12 34.52 -46.02 6.64
N LEU A 13 34.01 -47.01 7.33
CA LEU A 13 32.62 -47.08 7.77
C LEU A 13 32.29 -45.98 8.81
N ILE A 14 33.21 -45.71 9.76
CA ILE A 14 33.06 -44.65 10.76
C ILE A 14 33.05 -43.28 10.09
N LEU A 15 33.91 -43.05 9.09
CA LEU A 15 33.96 -41.80 8.33
C LEU A 15 32.67 -41.58 7.52
N VAL A 16 32.15 -42.61 6.91
CA VAL A 16 30.84 -42.53 6.19
C VAL A 16 29.71 -42.22 7.15
N ILE A 17 29.64 -42.90 8.31
CA ILE A 17 28.63 -42.60 9.33
C ILE A 17 28.77 -41.18 9.86
N ALA A 18 30.00 -40.68 10.11
CA ALA A 18 30.24 -39.32 10.54
C ALA A 18 29.83 -38.30 9.47
N ALA A 19 30.10 -38.57 8.19
CA ALA A 19 29.66 -37.73 7.08
C ALA A 19 28.13 -37.69 6.93
N VAL A 20 27.48 -38.85 7.04
CA VAL A 20 26.00 -38.95 6.99
C VAL A 20 25.36 -38.23 8.18
N THR A 21 25.90 -38.42 9.39
CA THR A 21 25.41 -37.68 10.58
C THR A 21 25.64 -36.16 10.48
N ALA A 22 26.78 -35.72 9.94
CA ALA A 22 27.02 -34.28 9.68
C ALA A 22 26.05 -33.71 8.66
N VAL A 23 25.77 -34.42 7.57
CA VAL A 23 24.77 -34.03 6.56
C VAL A 23 23.35 -34.00 7.15
N VAL A 24 22.98 -34.99 7.94
CA VAL A 24 21.68 -35.05 8.63
C VAL A 24 21.56 -33.91 9.65
N LEU A 25 22.61 -33.58 10.39
CA LEU A 25 22.64 -32.46 11.31
C LEU A 25 22.56 -31.11 10.58
N LEU A 26 23.26 -30.95 9.45
CA LEU A 26 23.17 -29.76 8.60
C LEU A 26 21.77 -29.61 7.97
N LEU A 27 21.12 -30.70 7.61
CA LEU A 27 19.76 -30.68 7.09
C LEU A 27 18.70 -30.50 8.21
N ARG A 28 18.98 -30.92 9.44
CA ARG A 28 18.12 -30.74 10.61
C ARG A 28 18.20 -29.33 11.21
N ASN A 29 19.34 -28.64 11.06
CA ASN A 29 19.55 -27.28 11.58
C ASN A 29 19.07 -26.18 10.63
N LYS A 30 18.43 -26.49 9.52
CA LYS A 30 17.47 -25.57 8.92
C LYS A 30 16.17 -25.71 9.72
N GLU A 31 16.09 -25.06 10.88
CA GLU A 31 14.80 -24.56 11.33
C GLU A 31 14.33 -23.68 10.20
N GLU A 32 13.36 -24.17 9.42
CA GLU A 32 12.61 -23.32 8.50
C GLU A 32 11.90 -22.33 9.43
N GLU A 33 12.47 -21.14 9.60
CA GLU A 33 11.78 -20.01 10.16
C GLU A 33 10.65 -19.69 9.16
N TYR A 34 9.50 -20.34 9.40
CA TYR A 34 8.31 -20.12 8.59
C TYR A 34 7.92 -18.65 8.72
N ARG A 35 7.86 -17.97 7.61
CA ARG A 35 7.34 -16.61 7.57
C ARG A 35 5.90 -16.62 8.06
N LEU A 36 5.60 -15.71 8.98
CA LEU A 36 4.26 -15.57 9.52
C LEU A 36 3.54 -14.42 8.81
N LEU A 37 2.60 -14.78 7.93
CA LEU A 37 1.59 -13.84 7.44
C LEU A 37 0.29 -14.18 8.14
N LYS A 38 -0.33 -13.20 8.78
CA LYS A 38 -1.58 -13.42 9.52
C LYS A 38 -2.51 -12.22 9.45
N ILE A 39 -3.79 -12.49 9.59
CA ILE A 39 -4.78 -11.45 9.84
C ILE A 39 -4.47 -10.82 11.20
N PHE A 40 -4.18 -9.52 11.22
CA PHE A 40 -3.89 -8.77 12.44
C PHE A 40 -5.15 -8.16 13.05
N GLU A 41 -6.01 -7.59 12.18
CA GLU A 41 -7.30 -7.03 12.55
C GLU A 41 -8.33 -7.41 11.49
N VAL A 42 -9.54 -7.74 11.92
CA VAL A 42 -10.70 -7.89 11.03
C VAL A 42 -11.97 -7.51 11.79
N ASP A 43 -12.75 -6.61 11.19
CA ASP A 43 -14.09 -6.20 11.64
C ASP A 43 -14.91 -5.83 10.41
N GLY A 44 -16.10 -6.37 10.27
CA GLY A 44 -16.97 -6.15 9.12
C GLY A 44 -17.05 -7.37 8.17
N THR A 45 -17.23 -7.08 6.87
CA THR A 45 -17.44 -8.12 5.84
C THR A 45 -16.16 -8.32 5.03
N ALA A 46 -15.52 -9.47 5.24
CA ALA A 46 -14.27 -9.83 4.57
C ALA A 46 -14.26 -11.33 4.25
N ASN A 47 -13.43 -11.73 3.30
CA ASN A 47 -13.26 -13.12 2.89
C ASN A 47 -11.79 -13.43 2.56
N VAL A 48 -11.38 -14.68 2.82
CA VAL A 48 -10.13 -15.26 2.34
C VAL A 48 -10.49 -16.42 1.45
N PHE A 49 -10.14 -16.34 0.17
CA PHE A 49 -10.27 -17.46 -0.75
C PHE A 49 -8.94 -18.19 -0.87
N ARG A 50 -8.96 -19.50 -0.61
CA ARG A 50 -7.83 -20.41 -0.75
C ARG A 50 -8.19 -21.54 -1.72
N GLU A 51 -7.37 -21.77 -2.75
CA GLU A 51 -7.70 -22.63 -3.87
C GLU A 51 -8.20 -24.03 -3.44
N GLU A 52 -7.56 -24.62 -2.43
CA GLU A 52 -7.93 -25.97 -1.97
C GLU A 52 -9.12 -26.02 -0.99
N LYS A 53 -9.48 -24.88 -0.40
CA LYS A 53 -10.49 -24.80 0.68
C LYS A 53 -11.71 -23.94 0.32
N GLY A 54 -11.62 -23.14 -0.74
CA GLY A 54 -12.65 -22.17 -1.12
C GLY A 54 -12.68 -20.94 -0.20
N ASP A 55 -13.86 -20.41 0.02
CA ASP A 55 -14.08 -19.21 0.84
C ASP A 55 -13.99 -19.52 2.34
N ILE A 56 -13.23 -18.72 3.05
CA ILE A 56 -12.97 -18.84 4.49
C ILE A 56 -13.26 -17.50 5.14
N ALA A 57 -14.12 -17.48 6.17
CA ALA A 57 -14.31 -16.28 6.98
C ALA A 57 -13.02 -15.97 7.77
N PRO A 58 -12.41 -14.79 7.58
CA PRO A 58 -11.19 -14.44 8.29
C PRO A 58 -11.43 -14.21 9.79
N TYR A 59 -10.42 -14.48 10.60
CA TYR A 59 -10.40 -14.20 12.03
C TYR A 59 -9.01 -13.74 12.46
N VAL A 60 -8.94 -12.99 13.56
CA VAL A 60 -7.67 -12.47 14.10
C VAL A 60 -6.70 -13.62 14.39
N ASN A 61 -5.44 -13.45 13.98
CA ASN A 61 -4.37 -14.46 13.99
C ASN A 61 -4.58 -15.66 13.03
N MET A 62 -5.54 -15.59 12.10
CA MET A 62 -5.60 -16.56 11.01
C MET A 62 -4.32 -16.48 10.17
N VAL A 63 -3.62 -17.60 10.04
CA VAL A 63 -2.41 -17.69 9.19
C VAL A 63 -2.82 -17.73 7.73
N LEU A 64 -2.21 -16.84 6.95
CA LEU A 64 -2.37 -16.74 5.50
C LEU A 64 -1.27 -17.53 4.80
N GLU A 65 -1.64 -18.13 3.66
CA GLU A 65 -0.74 -18.89 2.81
C GLU A 65 -0.45 -18.14 1.51
N SER A 66 0.68 -18.43 0.89
CA SER A 66 0.98 -17.91 -0.45
C SER A 66 -0.04 -18.45 -1.45
N GLY A 67 -0.70 -17.53 -2.17
CA GLY A 67 -1.81 -17.83 -3.07
C GLY A 67 -3.19 -17.49 -2.48
N ASP A 68 -3.27 -17.10 -1.21
CA ASP A 68 -4.53 -16.62 -0.65
C ASP A 68 -4.95 -15.30 -1.29
N LYS A 69 -6.23 -15.24 -1.66
CA LYS A 69 -6.88 -14.01 -2.08
C LYS A 69 -7.69 -13.47 -0.91
N VAL A 70 -7.40 -12.23 -0.51
CA VAL A 70 -8.05 -11.56 0.62
C VAL A 70 -8.89 -10.41 0.10
N SER A 71 -10.16 -10.36 0.49
CA SER A 71 -11.07 -9.27 0.13
C SER A 71 -11.71 -8.66 1.38
N LEU A 72 -11.88 -7.34 1.33
CA LEU A 72 -12.64 -6.55 2.29
C LEU A 72 -13.75 -5.82 1.54
N ASP A 73 -15.00 -6.16 1.83
CA ASP A 73 -16.15 -5.47 1.25
C ASP A 73 -16.51 -4.21 2.06
N ALA A 74 -16.56 -4.33 3.39
CA ALA A 74 -16.87 -3.23 4.28
C ALA A 74 -16.23 -3.45 5.66
N GLY A 75 -15.80 -2.37 6.32
CA GLY A 75 -15.22 -2.38 7.66
C GLY A 75 -13.70 -2.28 7.65
N LYS A 76 -13.01 -3.13 8.40
CA LYS A 76 -11.55 -3.08 8.59
C LYS A 76 -10.92 -4.45 8.43
N LEU A 77 -9.81 -4.50 7.73
CA LEU A 77 -8.93 -5.67 7.67
C LEU A 77 -7.48 -5.22 7.55
N SER A 78 -6.63 -5.79 8.38
CA SER A 78 -5.20 -5.64 8.23
C SER A 78 -4.47 -6.98 8.35
N ILE A 79 -3.35 -7.07 7.65
CA ILE A 79 -2.48 -8.23 7.59
C ILE A 79 -1.13 -7.82 8.19
N GLN A 80 -0.58 -8.65 9.06
CA GLN A 80 0.79 -8.56 9.50
C GLN A 80 1.63 -9.59 8.75
N ALA A 81 2.67 -9.14 8.07
CA ALA A 81 3.66 -9.96 7.42
C ALA A 81 4.98 -9.84 8.20
N ASP A 82 5.47 -10.98 8.70
CA ASP A 82 6.56 -11.02 9.65
C ASP A 82 6.20 -10.19 10.92
N ASP A 83 7.15 -9.62 11.64
CA ASP A 83 6.86 -8.85 12.86
C ASP A 83 6.74 -7.33 12.60
N ASP A 84 7.14 -6.86 11.41
CA ASP A 84 7.44 -5.45 11.15
C ASP A 84 6.78 -4.88 9.88
N LYS A 85 5.87 -5.63 9.26
CA LYS A 85 5.19 -5.18 8.03
C LYS A 85 3.69 -5.31 8.18
N PHE A 86 2.98 -4.20 7.99
CA PHE A 86 1.53 -4.15 8.09
C PHE A 86 0.91 -3.69 6.76
N ILE A 87 -0.16 -4.36 6.37
CA ILE A 87 -0.92 -4.09 5.16
C ILE A 87 -2.35 -3.83 5.60
N TYR A 88 -2.82 -2.60 5.42
CA TYR A 88 -4.17 -2.16 5.77
C TYR A 88 -4.99 -2.08 4.49
N LEU A 89 -6.08 -2.81 4.41
CA LEU A 89 -7.00 -2.79 3.28
C LEU A 89 -8.07 -1.73 3.53
N GLU A 90 -8.37 -0.94 2.51
CA GLU A 90 -9.58 -0.10 2.47
C GLU A 90 -10.79 -0.91 2.02
N GLU A 91 -12.00 -0.40 2.25
CA GLU A 91 -13.23 -1.04 1.78
C GLU A 91 -13.21 -1.26 0.26
N GLN A 92 -13.90 -2.28 -0.22
CA GLN A 92 -13.97 -2.70 -1.62
C GLN A 92 -12.60 -3.08 -2.22
N THR A 93 -11.69 -3.58 -1.40
CA THR A 93 -10.34 -4.00 -1.81
C THR A 93 -10.25 -5.51 -1.93
N GLU A 94 -9.52 -5.95 -2.97
CA GLU A 94 -9.15 -7.36 -3.19
C GLU A 94 -7.67 -7.44 -3.52
N ILE A 95 -6.94 -8.30 -2.80
CA ILE A 95 -5.51 -8.55 -3.00
C ILE A 95 -5.23 -10.05 -3.13
N LEU A 96 -4.16 -10.38 -3.85
CA LEU A 96 -3.58 -11.71 -3.89
C LEU A 96 -2.20 -11.67 -3.23
N LEU A 97 -1.99 -12.55 -2.25
CA LEU A 97 -0.72 -12.64 -1.51
C LEU A 97 0.19 -13.69 -2.14
N LYS A 98 1.46 -13.35 -2.33
CA LYS A 98 2.52 -14.28 -2.68
C LYS A 98 3.69 -14.09 -1.74
N ALA A 99 4.06 -15.12 -1.03
CA ALA A 99 5.12 -15.07 -0.04
C ALA A 99 6.00 -16.32 -0.12
N SER A 100 7.30 -16.12 -0.03
CA SER A 100 8.29 -17.19 0.00
C SER A 100 9.54 -16.74 0.75
N GLY A 101 10.47 -17.69 0.99
CA GLY A 101 11.68 -17.43 1.76
C GLY A 101 11.46 -17.56 3.26
N ASP A 102 12.46 -17.18 4.04
CA ASP A 102 12.46 -17.16 5.51
C ASP A 102 12.57 -15.71 6.03
N ALA A 103 12.74 -15.53 7.34
CA ALA A 103 12.86 -14.20 7.94
C ALA A 103 14.07 -13.41 7.46
N SER A 104 15.15 -14.09 7.05
CA SER A 104 16.39 -13.46 6.56
C SER A 104 16.40 -13.16 5.06
N ASP A 105 15.66 -13.94 4.26
CA ASP A 105 15.50 -13.80 2.80
C ASP A 105 13.99 -13.79 2.47
N SER A 106 13.30 -12.79 2.98
CA SER A 106 11.85 -12.70 2.83
C SER A 106 11.47 -12.12 1.47
N LYS A 107 10.59 -12.82 0.73
CA LYS A 107 10.02 -12.35 -0.54
C LYS A 107 8.52 -12.20 -0.39
N THR A 108 8.07 -10.96 -0.34
CA THR A 108 6.65 -10.61 -0.26
C THR A 108 6.23 -9.93 -1.54
N LYS A 109 5.16 -10.41 -2.14
CA LYS A 109 4.52 -9.77 -3.28
C LYS A 109 3.02 -9.70 -3.05
N ILE A 110 2.50 -8.50 -3.14
CA ILE A 110 1.07 -8.21 -3.00
C ILE A 110 0.57 -7.76 -4.36
N GLU A 111 -0.43 -8.44 -4.90
CA GLU A 111 -1.12 -7.99 -6.11
C GLU A 111 -2.44 -7.34 -5.69
N VAL A 112 -2.55 -6.02 -5.84
CA VAL A 112 -3.78 -5.26 -5.61
C VAL A 112 -4.64 -5.40 -6.86
N LEU A 113 -5.62 -6.30 -6.80
CA LEU A 113 -6.49 -6.60 -7.93
C LEU A 113 -7.54 -5.51 -8.12
N LYS A 114 -8.01 -4.92 -7.00
CA LYS A 114 -9.00 -3.85 -6.94
C LYS A 114 -8.87 -3.11 -5.62
N GLY A 115 -9.21 -1.81 -5.61
CA GLY A 115 -9.29 -0.99 -4.40
C GLY A 115 -7.95 -0.41 -3.99
N SER A 116 -7.69 -0.33 -2.69
CA SER A 116 -6.50 0.36 -2.17
C SER A 116 -5.98 -0.22 -0.86
N ILE A 117 -4.68 -0.08 -0.66
CA ILE A 117 -3.99 -0.53 0.54
C ILE A 117 -3.02 0.53 1.04
N THR A 118 -2.85 0.58 2.36
CA THR A 118 -1.73 1.27 3.00
C THR A 118 -0.74 0.23 3.51
N ASN A 119 0.54 0.44 3.22
CA ASN A 119 1.62 -0.42 3.68
C ASN A 119 2.46 0.36 4.69
N ASP A 120 2.74 -0.24 5.85
CA ASP A 120 3.71 0.25 6.82
C ASP A 120 4.81 -0.80 7.00
N ILE A 121 5.96 -0.53 6.42
CA ILE A 121 7.16 -1.35 6.56
C ILE A 121 8.06 -0.63 7.54
N GLN A 122 8.07 -1.10 8.80
CA GLN A 122 8.69 -0.40 9.92
C GLN A 122 10.21 -0.42 9.86
N ASN A 123 10.79 -1.53 9.41
CA ASN A 123 12.24 -1.71 9.30
C ASN A 123 12.70 -1.73 7.85
N LYS A 124 13.95 -1.35 7.62
CA LYS A 124 14.57 -1.56 6.31
C LYS A 124 14.70 -3.05 6.04
N LEU A 125 14.36 -3.45 4.83
CA LEU A 125 14.56 -4.82 4.38
C LEU A 125 16.05 -5.19 4.40
N SER A 126 16.37 -6.47 4.69
CA SER A 126 17.69 -7.04 4.47
C SER A 126 18.05 -6.98 2.98
N GLU A 127 19.33 -7.15 2.64
CA GLU A 127 19.80 -7.08 1.25
C GLU A 127 19.16 -8.14 0.35
N ASP A 128 18.86 -9.31 0.93
CA ASP A 128 18.29 -10.46 0.23
C ASP A 128 16.75 -10.46 0.23
N SER A 129 16.13 -9.62 1.06
CA SER A 129 14.67 -9.53 1.14
C SER A 129 14.08 -8.58 0.10
N THR A 130 12.90 -8.95 -0.43
CA THR A 130 12.13 -8.11 -1.36
C THR A 130 10.70 -7.91 -0.87
N TYR A 131 10.19 -6.71 -1.11
CA TYR A 131 8.80 -6.36 -0.91
C TYR A 131 8.29 -5.65 -2.16
N GLU A 132 7.35 -6.28 -2.84
CA GLU A 132 6.77 -5.78 -4.09
C GLU A 132 5.27 -5.60 -3.94
N VAL A 133 4.75 -4.51 -4.48
CA VAL A 133 3.32 -4.29 -4.65
C VAL A 133 3.04 -4.12 -6.14
N ASN A 134 2.16 -4.95 -6.66
CA ASN A 134 1.73 -4.90 -8.04
C ASN A 134 0.28 -4.46 -8.14
N THR A 135 -0.04 -3.75 -9.21
CA THR A 135 -1.39 -3.44 -9.64
C THR A 135 -1.57 -3.92 -11.08
N PRO A 136 -2.76 -3.82 -11.67
CA PRO A 136 -2.95 -4.24 -13.07
C PRO A 136 -2.05 -3.53 -14.10
N ASN A 137 -1.46 -2.38 -13.78
CA ASN A 137 -0.63 -1.58 -14.68
C ASN A 137 0.67 -1.06 -14.07
N SER A 138 1.05 -1.52 -12.87
CA SER A 138 2.28 -1.05 -12.23
C SER A 138 2.92 -2.14 -11.37
N THR A 139 4.23 -2.09 -11.24
CA THR A 139 5.01 -2.83 -10.26
C THR A 139 5.85 -1.87 -9.42
N MET A 140 5.83 -2.05 -8.12
CA MET A 140 6.49 -1.21 -7.15
C MET A 140 7.43 -2.03 -6.30
N SER A 141 8.69 -1.56 -6.18
CA SER A 141 9.68 -2.13 -5.27
C SER A 141 9.92 -1.18 -4.11
N VAL A 142 9.96 -1.71 -2.91
CA VAL A 142 9.92 -0.92 -1.67
C VAL A 142 11.04 -1.36 -0.73
N ARG A 143 11.58 -0.40 0.05
CA ARG A 143 12.66 -0.68 1.01
C ARG A 143 12.50 0.12 2.31
N GLY A 144 11.56 -0.32 3.17
CA GLY A 144 11.30 0.34 4.46
C GLY A 144 10.54 1.67 4.28
N THR A 145 9.24 1.62 4.07
CA THR A 145 8.45 2.75 3.56
C THR A 145 7.04 2.69 4.13
N VAL A 146 6.44 3.85 4.40
CA VAL A 146 5.00 4.00 4.60
C VAL A 146 4.41 4.60 3.33
N PHE A 147 3.51 3.87 2.67
CA PHE A 147 2.93 4.30 1.40
C PHE A 147 1.52 3.74 1.17
N PHE A 148 0.77 4.47 0.38
CA PHE A 148 -0.58 4.12 -0.06
C PHE A 148 -0.58 3.82 -1.55
N VAL A 149 -1.32 2.79 -1.95
CA VAL A 149 -1.54 2.42 -3.34
C VAL A 149 -3.03 2.26 -3.58
N MET A 150 -3.54 2.89 -4.62
CA MET A 150 -4.92 2.77 -5.06
C MET A 150 -4.95 2.45 -6.55
N THR A 151 -5.75 1.46 -6.94
CA THR A 151 -6.07 1.19 -8.34
C THR A 151 -7.54 1.48 -8.62
N TYR A 152 -7.81 2.16 -9.74
CA TYR A 152 -9.16 2.54 -10.18
C TYR A 152 -9.22 2.57 -11.71
N GLU A 153 -10.43 2.65 -12.26
CA GLU A 153 -10.65 2.67 -13.70
C GLU A 153 -11.54 3.87 -14.07
N VAL A 154 -11.15 4.59 -15.10
CA VAL A 154 -11.95 5.67 -15.69
C VAL A 154 -11.98 5.46 -17.20
N ASP A 155 -13.17 5.38 -17.78
CA ASP A 155 -13.39 5.21 -19.22
C ASP A 155 -12.60 4.04 -19.86
N GLY A 156 -12.47 2.93 -19.11
CA GLY A 156 -11.74 1.73 -19.54
C GLY A 156 -10.22 1.82 -19.42
N VAL A 157 -9.69 2.94 -18.92
CA VAL A 157 -8.27 3.12 -18.62
C VAL A 157 -8.03 2.84 -17.15
N LYS A 158 -7.06 1.97 -16.86
CA LYS A 158 -6.66 1.64 -15.49
C LYS A 158 -5.61 2.61 -14.99
N TYR A 159 -5.83 3.11 -13.79
CA TYR A 159 -4.96 4.04 -13.10
C TYR A 159 -4.44 3.39 -11.81
N THR A 160 -3.21 3.68 -11.49
CA THR A 160 -2.63 3.41 -10.16
C THR A 160 -2.10 4.71 -9.59
N ARG A 161 -2.55 5.09 -8.38
CA ARG A 161 -2.00 6.20 -7.60
C ARG A 161 -1.12 5.64 -6.50
N VAL A 162 0.08 6.21 -6.35
CA VAL A 162 1.05 5.85 -5.31
C VAL A 162 1.39 7.11 -4.53
N CYS A 163 1.16 7.12 -3.22
CA CYS A 163 1.53 8.20 -2.29
C CYS A 163 2.54 7.69 -1.28
N VAL A 164 3.69 8.36 -1.13
CA VAL A 164 4.75 7.94 -0.21
C VAL A 164 4.82 8.89 0.99
N PHE A 165 4.49 8.38 2.18
CA PHE A 165 4.47 9.17 3.42
C PHE A 165 5.79 9.12 4.18
N ASP A 166 6.57 8.06 3.99
CA ASP A 166 7.95 7.92 4.50
C ASP A 166 8.74 6.98 3.61
N GLY A 167 10.05 7.24 3.44
CA GLY A 167 10.95 6.44 2.62
C GLY A 167 10.84 6.72 1.12
N GLN A 168 10.92 5.65 0.30
CA GLN A 168 10.96 5.71 -1.15
C GLN A 168 10.29 4.48 -1.76
N VAL A 169 9.55 4.68 -2.85
CA VAL A 169 8.99 3.62 -3.70
C VAL A 169 9.52 3.79 -5.12
N ASP A 170 10.10 2.73 -5.68
CA ASP A 170 10.48 2.69 -7.09
C ASP A 170 9.39 2.01 -7.89
N THR A 171 8.73 2.76 -8.77
CA THR A 171 7.60 2.29 -9.57
C THR A 171 7.95 2.19 -11.04
N LYS A 172 7.38 1.17 -11.72
CA LYS A 172 7.50 0.92 -13.15
C LYS A 172 6.14 0.62 -13.73
N LEU A 173 5.95 0.96 -14.99
CA LEU A 173 4.78 0.52 -15.74
C LEU A 173 4.84 -1.01 -15.98
N LEU A 174 3.71 -1.67 -15.78
CA LEU A 174 3.45 -3.04 -16.18
C LEU A 174 2.49 -2.99 -17.37
N PHE A 175 2.98 -3.38 -18.55
CA PHE A 175 2.18 -3.41 -19.76
C PHE A 175 1.16 -4.56 -19.77
N LYS A 176 0.11 -4.44 -20.58
CA LYS A 176 -0.95 -5.46 -20.71
C LYS A 176 -0.45 -6.83 -21.17
N ASP A 177 0.70 -6.87 -21.87
CA ASP A 177 1.34 -8.12 -22.29
C ASP A 177 2.19 -8.78 -21.18
N GLY A 178 2.23 -8.17 -19.99
CA GLY A 178 3.00 -8.64 -18.83
C GLY A 178 4.46 -8.20 -18.82
N THR A 179 4.91 -7.42 -19.80
CA THR A 179 6.26 -6.85 -19.79
C THR A 179 6.34 -5.65 -18.83
N ILE A 180 7.52 -5.44 -18.26
CA ILE A 180 7.78 -4.33 -17.32
C ILE A 180 8.66 -3.31 -18.03
N ASP A 181 8.31 -2.01 -17.91
CA ASP A 181 9.12 -0.93 -18.44
C ASP A 181 10.52 -0.96 -17.80
N LYS A 182 11.51 -0.65 -18.62
CA LYS A 182 12.91 -0.53 -18.17
C LYS A 182 13.13 0.71 -17.30
N ASN A 183 12.35 1.76 -17.55
CA ASN A 183 12.42 3.00 -16.78
C ASN A 183 11.69 2.86 -15.45
N SER A 184 12.28 3.43 -14.41
CA SER A 184 11.70 3.49 -13.07
C SER A 184 11.57 4.93 -12.64
N VAL A 185 10.46 5.26 -12.00
CA VAL A 185 10.26 6.54 -11.34
C VAL A 185 10.34 6.32 -9.84
N SER A 186 11.27 7.02 -9.18
CA SER A 186 11.41 6.99 -7.73
C SER A 186 10.49 8.03 -7.10
N VAL A 187 9.54 7.57 -6.30
CA VAL A 187 8.61 8.40 -5.54
C VAL A 187 9.14 8.56 -4.12
N MET A 188 9.50 9.78 -3.76
CA MET A 188 10.10 10.11 -2.46
C MET A 188 9.04 10.49 -1.44
N LYS A 189 9.41 10.49 -0.16
CA LYS A 189 8.58 11.00 0.95
C LYS A 189 7.90 12.33 0.61
N GLY A 190 6.59 12.42 0.83
CA GLY A 190 5.77 13.60 0.56
C GLY A 190 5.30 13.74 -0.89
N LYS A 191 5.64 12.77 -1.75
CA LYS A 191 5.29 12.81 -3.17
C LYS A 191 4.30 11.72 -3.56
N GLU A 192 3.54 11.99 -4.63
CA GLU A 192 2.67 11.05 -5.30
C GLU A 192 2.90 11.02 -6.80
N VAL A 193 2.58 9.88 -7.41
CA VAL A 193 2.52 9.71 -8.86
C VAL A 193 1.23 9.00 -9.24
N THR A 194 0.82 9.19 -10.50
CA THR A 194 -0.24 8.41 -11.14
C THR A 194 0.34 7.66 -12.34
N ILE A 195 0.05 6.36 -12.42
CA ILE A 195 0.48 5.48 -13.50
C ILE A 195 -0.77 5.09 -14.30
N TYR A 196 -0.69 5.17 -15.63
CA TYR A 196 -1.78 4.78 -16.53
C TYR A 196 -1.23 4.42 -17.90
N GLU A 197 -2.01 3.65 -18.67
CA GLU A 197 -1.73 3.32 -20.06
C GLU A 197 -3.01 3.49 -20.87
N ASP A 198 -3.14 4.61 -21.57
CA ASP A 198 -4.31 4.93 -22.39
C ASP A 198 -4.11 4.59 -23.88
N GLY A 199 -2.92 4.13 -24.28
CA GLY A 199 -2.56 3.79 -25.64
C GLY A 199 -2.27 5.00 -26.54
N THR A 200 -2.28 6.21 -26.01
CA THR A 200 -2.11 7.47 -26.77
C THR A 200 -0.89 8.27 -26.35
N THR A 201 -0.41 8.10 -25.12
CA THR A 201 0.75 8.80 -24.57
C THR A 201 1.97 7.87 -24.50
N THR A 202 3.16 8.47 -24.40
CA THR A 202 4.44 7.78 -24.16
C THR A 202 4.91 7.91 -22.71
N ASP A 203 4.26 8.78 -21.92
CA ASP A 203 4.59 9.06 -20.52
C ASP A 203 3.49 8.47 -19.63
N TYR A 204 3.64 7.21 -19.28
CA TYR A 204 2.67 6.45 -18.51
C TYR A 204 2.78 6.63 -16.99
N VAL A 205 3.84 7.25 -16.52
CA VAL A 205 4.05 7.62 -15.11
C VAL A 205 4.16 9.12 -15.03
N SER A 206 3.26 9.75 -14.26
CA SER A 206 3.29 11.21 -14.07
C SER A 206 4.58 11.65 -13.38
N GLU A 207 4.97 12.90 -13.57
CA GLU A 207 6.01 13.51 -12.74
C GLU A 207 5.58 13.48 -11.26
N PRO A 208 6.50 13.18 -10.32
CA PRO A 208 6.21 13.23 -8.90
C PRO A 208 5.80 14.64 -8.45
N LYS A 209 4.63 14.74 -7.84
CA LYS A 209 4.08 15.99 -7.27
C LYS A 209 3.82 15.83 -5.77
N ASP A 210 3.55 16.93 -5.07
CA ASP A 210 3.16 16.88 -3.66
C ASP A 210 1.85 16.14 -3.48
N ILE A 211 1.74 15.38 -2.37
CA ILE A 211 0.55 14.60 -2.07
C ILE A 211 -0.62 15.54 -1.78
N ASP A 212 -1.74 15.32 -2.47
CA ASP A 212 -3.03 15.89 -2.07
C ASP A 212 -3.65 15.04 -0.96
N TYR A 213 -3.30 15.35 0.29
CA TYR A 213 -3.81 14.65 1.47
C TYR A 213 -5.32 14.77 1.64
N SER A 214 -5.94 15.86 1.16
CA SER A 214 -7.37 16.08 1.29
C SER A 214 -8.21 15.14 0.42
N SER A 215 -7.59 14.51 -0.56
CA SER A 215 -8.20 13.51 -1.45
C SER A 215 -8.03 12.06 -0.97
N LEU A 216 -7.31 11.84 0.15
CA LEU A 216 -7.15 10.51 0.75
C LEU A 216 -8.40 10.10 1.55
N PRO A 217 -8.73 8.80 1.63
CA PRO A 217 -9.76 8.31 2.53
C PRO A 217 -9.49 8.71 3.99
N GLU A 218 -10.56 8.96 4.74
CA GLU A 218 -10.48 9.28 6.19
C GLU A 218 -9.75 8.19 6.97
N SER A 219 -10.03 6.91 6.66
CA SER A 219 -9.37 5.74 7.25
C SER A 219 -7.86 5.76 7.08
N VAL A 220 -7.36 6.16 5.90
CA VAL A 220 -5.93 6.33 5.62
C VAL A 220 -5.36 7.45 6.49
N LEU A 221 -6.00 8.61 6.54
CA LEU A 221 -5.55 9.74 7.37
C LEU A 221 -5.50 9.36 8.86
N LEU A 222 -6.51 8.65 9.37
CA LEU A 222 -6.53 8.16 10.75
C LEU A 222 -5.42 7.12 11.00
N LYS A 223 -5.11 6.28 10.02
CA LYS A 223 -3.99 5.34 10.11
C LYS A 223 -2.65 6.08 10.17
N LEU A 224 -2.43 7.08 9.31
CA LEU A 224 -1.22 7.92 9.34
C LEU A 224 -1.06 8.64 10.68
N LYS A 225 -2.18 9.12 11.26
CA LYS A 225 -2.17 9.71 12.60
C LYS A 225 -1.69 8.72 13.67
N GLY A 226 -2.17 7.47 13.62
CA GLY A 226 -1.72 6.41 14.51
C GLY A 226 -0.23 6.11 14.38
N ILE A 227 0.29 6.01 13.16
CA ILE A 227 1.71 5.77 12.88
C ILE A 227 2.58 6.93 13.42
N ASN A 228 2.13 8.20 13.27
CA ASN A 228 2.81 9.34 13.88
C ASN A 228 2.79 9.27 15.41
N ASP A 229 1.67 8.84 16.03
CA ASP A 229 1.54 8.68 17.48
C ASP A 229 2.50 7.59 18.04
N GLU A 230 2.84 6.60 17.22
CA GLU A 230 3.87 5.58 17.52
C GLU A 230 5.31 6.12 17.37
N GLY A 231 5.49 7.38 16.98
CA GLY A 231 6.77 8.08 16.94
C GLY A 231 7.47 8.06 15.57
N LYS A 232 6.82 7.62 14.51
CA LYS A 232 7.36 7.69 13.15
C LYS A 232 7.03 9.07 12.55
N GLU A 233 8.04 9.78 12.06
CA GLU A 233 7.83 11.06 11.38
C GLU A 233 7.40 10.85 9.92
N LEU A 234 6.14 11.08 9.62
CA LEU A 234 5.60 11.04 8.26
C LEU A 234 5.71 12.41 7.57
N SER A 235 5.36 12.46 6.27
CA SER A 235 5.31 13.69 5.48
C SER A 235 4.08 14.56 5.76
N ILE A 236 3.23 14.17 6.69
CA ILE A 236 2.09 14.93 7.21
C ILE A 236 2.05 14.81 8.74
N THR A 237 1.79 15.89 9.42
CA THR A 237 1.73 15.95 10.88
C THR A 237 0.32 15.71 11.41
N ASN A 238 0.19 15.30 12.69
CA ASN A 238 -1.13 15.10 13.31
C ASN A 238 -2.00 16.36 13.35
N PRO A 239 -1.48 17.57 13.59
CA PRO A 239 -2.28 18.80 13.45
C PRO A 239 -2.84 19.01 12.05
N GLU A 240 -2.05 18.74 10.99
CA GLU A 240 -2.51 18.84 9.60
C GLU A 240 -3.59 17.80 9.29
N ILE A 241 -3.41 16.54 9.73
CA ILE A 241 -4.43 15.50 9.61
C ILE A 241 -5.72 15.94 10.30
N THR A 242 -5.63 16.44 11.53
CA THR A 242 -6.80 16.91 12.29
C THR A 242 -7.50 18.05 11.54
N ARG A 243 -6.75 18.99 10.96
CA ARG A 243 -7.34 20.07 10.16
C ARG A 243 -8.07 19.54 8.92
N ILE A 244 -7.52 18.53 8.24
CA ILE A 244 -8.17 17.92 7.07
C ILE A 244 -9.46 17.20 7.48
N LEU A 245 -9.43 16.50 8.62
CA LEU A 245 -10.58 15.69 9.08
C LEU A 245 -11.68 16.52 9.74
N GLU A 246 -11.34 17.59 10.45
CA GLU A 246 -12.25 18.30 11.33
C GLU A 246 -12.47 19.76 10.93
N GLY A 247 -11.65 20.29 10.00
CA GLY A 247 -11.67 21.69 9.60
C GLY A 247 -10.92 22.60 10.62
N PRO A 248 -11.17 23.90 10.56
CA PRO A 248 -12.07 24.54 9.59
C PRO A 248 -11.56 24.44 8.17
N TYR A 249 -12.51 24.41 7.24
CA TYR A 249 -12.23 24.32 5.81
C TYR A 249 -12.24 25.69 5.16
N TYR A 250 -11.41 25.88 4.14
CA TYR A 250 -11.35 27.12 3.37
C TYR A 250 -12.13 26.96 2.06
N VAL A 251 -13.04 27.89 1.83
CA VAL A 251 -13.78 28.03 0.57
C VAL A 251 -13.22 29.22 -0.17
N THR A 252 -12.62 28.98 -1.34
CA THR A 252 -12.04 30.02 -2.19
C THR A 252 -12.95 30.23 -3.40
N PHE A 253 -13.44 31.45 -3.56
CA PHE A 253 -14.21 31.85 -4.74
C PHE A 253 -13.28 32.45 -5.78
N MET A 254 -13.36 31.98 -7.02
CA MET A 254 -12.50 32.41 -8.13
C MET A 254 -13.30 33.02 -9.25
N TYR A 255 -12.76 34.06 -9.83
CA TYR A 255 -13.28 34.73 -11.04
C TYR A 255 -12.14 35.07 -11.99
N ASN A 256 -12.20 34.61 -13.23
CA ASN A 256 -11.16 34.79 -14.24
C ASN A 256 -9.73 34.38 -13.77
N GLY A 257 -9.62 33.35 -12.95
CA GLY A 257 -8.34 32.88 -12.41
C GLY A 257 -7.79 33.68 -11.22
N GLU A 258 -8.54 34.68 -10.72
CA GLU A 258 -8.17 35.44 -9.53
C GLU A 258 -9.10 35.13 -8.35
N VAL A 259 -8.58 35.27 -7.13
CA VAL A 259 -9.37 35.11 -5.92
C VAL A 259 -10.37 36.24 -5.76
N PHE A 260 -11.65 35.93 -5.85
CA PHE A 260 -12.75 36.87 -5.62
C PHE A 260 -13.06 37.06 -4.13
N GLY A 261 -12.97 35.96 -3.36
CA GLY A 261 -13.21 35.98 -1.92
C GLY A 261 -12.89 34.64 -1.27
N THR A 262 -12.86 34.63 0.05
CA THR A 262 -12.65 33.41 0.85
C THR A 262 -13.62 33.36 2.01
N GLN A 263 -14.00 32.16 2.43
CA GLN A 263 -14.76 31.90 3.66
C GLN A 263 -14.06 30.80 4.45
N THR A 264 -14.24 30.82 5.76
CA THR A 264 -13.83 29.76 6.66
C THR A 264 -15.10 29.08 7.19
N VAL A 265 -15.22 27.77 6.94
CA VAL A 265 -16.43 27.00 7.22
C VAL A 265 -16.07 25.84 8.14
N LYS A 266 -16.83 25.59 9.22
CA LYS A 266 -16.63 24.44 10.09
C LYS A 266 -17.16 23.16 9.43
N LYS A 267 -16.61 22.01 9.84
CA LYS A 267 -17.10 20.71 9.38
C LYS A 267 -18.63 20.59 9.52
N GLY A 268 -19.29 20.21 8.43
CA GLY A 268 -20.75 20.03 8.39
C GLY A 268 -21.56 21.32 8.21
N GLU A 269 -20.94 22.51 8.28
CA GLU A 269 -21.60 23.77 7.91
C GLU A 269 -21.57 23.97 6.39
N LYS A 270 -22.40 24.86 5.90
CA LYS A 270 -22.51 25.20 4.47
C LYS A 270 -21.70 26.47 4.19
N ALA A 271 -21.15 26.55 2.98
CA ALA A 271 -20.65 27.82 2.49
C ALA A 271 -21.82 28.77 2.21
N GLU A 272 -21.59 30.06 2.40
CA GLU A 272 -22.54 31.11 2.03
C GLU A 272 -22.19 31.60 0.63
N GLU A 273 -23.21 31.75 -0.21
CA GLU A 273 -23.04 32.36 -1.53
C GLU A 273 -22.62 33.81 -1.35
N PRO A 274 -21.53 34.29 -2.02
CA PRO A 274 -21.14 35.70 -1.94
C PRO A 274 -22.27 36.62 -2.35
N SER A 275 -22.55 37.63 -1.53
CA SER A 275 -23.62 38.63 -1.79
C SER A 275 -23.33 39.51 -3.02
N LEU A 276 -22.06 39.60 -3.43
CA LEU A 276 -21.64 40.29 -4.64
C LEU A 276 -21.33 39.28 -5.73
N SER A 277 -21.85 39.53 -6.93
CA SER A 277 -21.54 38.72 -8.12
C SER A 277 -20.36 39.37 -8.88
N PRO A 278 -19.40 38.57 -9.38
CA PRO A 278 -18.25 39.08 -10.15
C PRO A 278 -18.65 39.77 -11.45
N SER A 279 -19.78 39.35 -12.05
CA SER A 279 -20.34 39.95 -13.28
C SER A 279 -21.86 39.90 -13.27
N ALA A 280 -22.48 40.66 -14.22
CA ALA A 280 -23.94 40.74 -14.34
C ALA A 280 -24.60 39.44 -14.86
N SER A 281 -23.81 38.51 -15.46
CA SER A 281 -24.29 37.27 -15.99
C SER A 281 -23.34 36.17 -15.54
N GLY A 282 -23.91 35.04 -15.08
CA GLY A 282 -23.15 33.87 -14.59
C GLY A 282 -23.70 33.39 -13.26
N LYS A 283 -23.03 32.37 -12.73
CA LYS A 283 -23.31 31.78 -11.42
C LYS A 283 -22.10 31.08 -10.86
N TRP A 284 -22.05 30.90 -9.55
CA TRP A 284 -21.06 30.04 -8.92
C TRP A 284 -21.32 28.57 -9.25
N ASP A 285 -20.28 27.84 -9.64
CA ASP A 285 -20.35 26.41 -9.97
C ASP A 285 -20.31 25.55 -8.69
N TYR A 286 -21.29 25.75 -7.82
CA TYR A 286 -21.38 25.04 -6.55
C TYR A 286 -22.84 24.97 -6.05
N ASP A 287 -23.14 23.89 -5.35
CA ASP A 287 -24.43 23.70 -4.67
C ASP A 287 -24.31 24.08 -3.20
N PHE A 288 -24.68 25.32 -2.87
CA PHE A 288 -24.65 25.87 -1.50
C PHE A 288 -25.62 25.19 -0.52
N SER A 289 -26.42 24.24 -0.96
CA SER A 289 -27.25 23.44 -0.06
C SER A 289 -26.46 22.33 0.64
N LYS A 290 -25.25 21.98 0.15
CA LYS A 290 -24.40 20.93 0.66
C LYS A 290 -23.44 21.42 1.75
N PRO A 291 -23.12 20.58 2.76
CA PRO A 291 -22.08 20.90 3.72
C PRO A 291 -20.70 20.92 3.06
N VAL A 292 -19.79 21.68 3.64
CA VAL A 292 -18.39 21.70 3.25
C VAL A 292 -17.66 20.66 4.11
N GLU A 293 -17.00 19.70 3.44
CA GLU A 293 -16.31 18.59 4.07
C GLU A 293 -14.78 18.60 3.85
N ARG A 294 -14.29 19.57 3.07
CA ARG A 294 -12.87 19.80 2.75
C ARG A 294 -12.65 21.20 2.22
N ASP A 295 -11.39 21.60 2.06
CA ASP A 295 -11.06 22.82 1.33
C ASP A 295 -11.56 22.72 -0.12
N ILE A 296 -12.25 23.76 -0.61
CA ILE A 296 -12.84 23.76 -1.96
C ILE A 296 -12.55 25.10 -2.66
N THR A 297 -12.43 25.01 -3.98
CA THR A 297 -12.40 26.19 -4.86
C THR A 297 -13.66 26.19 -5.72
N ILE A 298 -14.35 27.31 -5.75
CA ILE A 298 -15.63 27.52 -6.46
C ILE A 298 -15.39 28.56 -7.55
N GLU A 299 -15.68 28.20 -8.78
CA GLU A 299 -15.50 29.05 -9.96
C GLU A 299 -16.80 29.76 -10.32
N TRP A 300 -16.70 31.02 -10.76
CA TRP A 300 -17.78 31.70 -11.42
C TRP A 300 -17.83 31.33 -12.90
N LYS A 301 -19.00 30.86 -13.38
CA LYS A 301 -19.25 30.45 -14.79
C LYS A 301 -20.43 31.19 -15.41
#